data_be8ff0246169bcffeca19937828cf726
#
_entry.id   be8ff0246169bcffeca19937828cf726
#
_cell.length_a   1.000
_cell.length_b   1.000
_cell.length_c   1.000
_cell.angle_alpha   90.00
_cell.angle_beta   90.00
_cell.angle_gamma   90.00
#
_symmetry.space_group_name_H-M   'P 1'
#
loop_
_entity.id
_entity.type
_entity.pdbx_description
1 polymer ?
#
loop_
_entity_poly.entity_id
_entity_poly.type
_entity_poly.pdbx_seq_one_letter_code
_entity_poly.pdbx_strand_id
1 'polypeptide(L)'
;WVIGKGLEKVRDEFDDDDIHVIGFVDSLSEYYSYADMVIAPLTDGGGMKIKTAEAISYGKMFLGSSESLYGYWEEIPDDLKGKVVFKCDTAEEYLNAFNKIDEKPICKKNEELITLYDRLYSENAAYNIMKDIVEKTTGVKL
;
A
#
# COMPACT_ATOMS: atom_id res chain seq x y z
N TRP A 1 2.55 -13.65 -4.97
CA TRP A 1 3.09 -14.03 -3.66
C TRP A 1 2.11 -13.66 -2.54
N VAL A 2 1.90 -14.57 -1.61
CA VAL A 2 1.11 -14.35 -0.39
C VAL A 2 2.08 -14.33 0.79
N ILE A 3 2.24 -13.16 1.42
CA ILE A 3 3.29 -12.92 2.41
C ILE A 3 2.69 -12.42 3.72
N GLY A 4 3.04 -13.06 4.82
CA GLY A 4 2.61 -12.66 6.15
C GLY A 4 2.81 -13.78 7.18
N LYS A 5 2.93 -13.37 8.44
CA LYS A 5 3.11 -14.31 9.55
C LYS A 5 1.85 -15.17 9.75
N GLY A 6 2.05 -16.47 9.87
CA GLY A 6 0.97 -17.44 10.12
C GLY A 6 0.30 -17.97 8.85
N LEU A 7 0.64 -17.45 7.67
CA LEU A 7 0.09 -17.93 6.39
C LEU A 7 0.62 -19.30 6.00
N GLU A 8 1.70 -19.76 6.62
CA GLU A 8 2.25 -21.10 6.40
C GLU A 8 1.21 -22.20 6.70
N LYS A 9 0.28 -21.90 7.60
CA LYS A 9 -0.78 -22.86 8.02
C LYS A 9 -1.85 -23.08 6.95
N VAL A 10 -2.01 -22.13 6.04
CA VAL A 10 -3.02 -22.18 4.96
C VAL A 10 -2.40 -22.47 3.61
N ARG A 11 -1.10 -22.78 3.54
CA ARG A 11 -0.40 -23.04 2.29
C ARG A 11 -1.08 -24.13 1.47
N ASP A 12 -1.48 -25.21 2.12
CA ASP A 12 -2.10 -26.36 1.47
C ASP A 12 -3.55 -26.07 0.97
N GLU A 13 -4.11 -24.93 1.35
CA GLU A 13 -5.42 -24.48 0.84
C GLU A 13 -5.30 -23.83 -0.55
N PHE A 14 -4.08 -23.42 -0.94
CA PHE A 14 -3.78 -22.84 -2.25
C PHE A 14 -3.14 -23.92 -3.13
N ASP A 15 -3.99 -24.72 -3.76
CA ASP A 15 -3.58 -25.78 -4.70
C ASP A 15 -3.49 -25.21 -6.13
N ASP A 16 -2.56 -24.25 -6.32
CA ASP A 16 -2.37 -23.54 -7.60
C ASP A 16 -0.87 -23.21 -7.76
N ASP A 17 -0.30 -23.63 -8.89
CA ASP A 17 1.11 -23.42 -9.20
C ASP A 17 1.49 -21.92 -9.34
N ASP A 18 0.51 -21.06 -9.59
CA ASP A 18 0.70 -19.62 -9.73
C ASP A 18 0.58 -18.87 -8.38
N ILE A 19 0.16 -19.54 -7.30
CA ILE A 19 0.03 -18.95 -5.97
C ILE A 19 1.16 -19.41 -5.04
N HIS A 20 2.07 -18.51 -4.73
CA HIS A 20 3.20 -18.80 -3.86
C HIS A 20 2.99 -18.24 -2.45
N VAL A 21 2.64 -19.12 -1.49
CA VAL A 21 2.53 -18.77 -0.08
C VAL A 21 3.92 -18.81 0.56
N ILE A 22 4.50 -17.65 0.77
CA ILE A 22 5.87 -17.50 1.31
C ILE A 22 5.86 -17.58 2.83
N GLY A 23 4.85 -17.02 3.49
CA GLY A 23 4.80 -16.91 4.94
C GLY A 23 5.53 -15.67 5.46
N PHE A 24 6.19 -15.77 6.61
CA PHE A 24 6.95 -14.67 7.20
C PHE A 24 8.28 -14.45 6.46
N VAL A 25 8.63 -13.17 6.26
CA VAL A 25 9.93 -12.72 5.74
C VAL A 25 10.49 -11.60 6.60
N ASP A 26 11.80 -11.51 6.73
CA ASP A 26 12.46 -10.46 7.50
C ASP A 26 12.39 -9.09 6.81
N SER A 27 12.33 -9.07 5.49
CA SER A 27 12.23 -7.86 4.68
C SER A 27 11.28 -8.04 3.50
N LEU A 28 10.40 -7.07 3.29
CA LEU A 28 9.49 -7.02 2.14
C LEU A 28 10.06 -6.23 0.96
N SER A 29 11.23 -5.59 1.11
CA SER A 29 11.79 -4.67 0.12
C SER A 29 11.99 -5.30 -1.26
N GLU A 30 12.49 -6.52 -1.33
CA GLU A 30 12.67 -7.24 -2.60
C GLU A 30 11.32 -7.54 -3.25
N TYR A 31 10.35 -8.00 -2.49
CA TYR A 31 9.00 -8.30 -2.99
C TYR A 31 8.32 -7.05 -3.54
N TYR A 32 8.37 -5.93 -2.81
CA TYR A 32 7.86 -4.65 -3.33
C TYR A 32 8.62 -4.22 -4.59
N SER A 33 9.94 -4.40 -4.64
CA SER A 33 10.73 -4.00 -5.82
C SER A 33 10.33 -4.76 -7.08
N TYR A 34 10.07 -6.06 -6.97
CA TYR A 34 9.70 -6.93 -8.09
C TYR A 34 8.20 -6.95 -8.40
N ALA A 35 7.34 -6.63 -7.44
CA ALA A 35 5.90 -6.65 -7.66
C ALA A 35 5.48 -5.65 -8.74
N ASP A 36 4.58 -6.03 -9.60
CA ASP A 36 3.88 -5.13 -10.53
C ASP A 36 2.75 -4.41 -9.80
N MET A 37 2.07 -5.10 -8.86
CA MET A 37 1.00 -4.55 -8.03
C MET A 37 0.98 -5.17 -6.64
N VAL A 38 0.33 -4.49 -5.72
CA VAL A 38 0.09 -4.95 -4.35
C VAL A 38 -1.42 -5.04 -4.11
N ILE A 39 -1.84 -6.15 -3.51
CA ILE A 39 -3.25 -6.39 -3.16
C ILE A 39 -3.36 -6.48 -1.63
N ALA A 40 -4.28 -5.75 -1.05
CA ALA A 40 -4.54 -5.77 0.39
C ALA A 40 -6.04 -5.82 0.69
N PRO A 41 -6.68 -7.00 0.61
CA PRO A 41 -8.11 -7.19 0.83
C PRO A 41 -8.42 -7.33 2.32
N LEU A 42 -8.05 -6.34 3.12
CA LEU A 42 -8.29 -6.36 4.57
C LEU A 42 -9.74 -6.03 4.87
N THR A 43 -10.34 -6.80 5.76
CA THR A 43 -11.75 -6.61 6.16
C THR A 43 -11.89 -5.98 7.54
N ASP A 44 -10.80 -5.97 8.32
CA ASP A 44 -10.78 -5.45 9.69
C ASP A 44 -9.40 -4.94 10.10
N GLY A 45 -9.32 -4.35 11.28
CA GLY A 45 -8.11 -3.85 11.90
C GLY A 45 -8.21 -2.37 12.27
N GLY A 46 -7.42 -1.91 13.21
CA GLY A 46 -7.43 -0.51 13.68
C GLY A 46 -6.37 0.35 12.96
N GLY A 47 -6.71 1.61 12.67
CA GLY A 47 -5.78 2.62 12.19
C GLY A 47 -5.21 2.41 10.78
N MET A 48 -4.28 3.25 10.41
CA MET A 48 -3.59 3.23 9.12
C MET A 48 -2.73 1.97 8.97
N LYS A 49 -2.75 1.38 7.79
CA LYS A 49 -2.04 0.11 7.52
C LYS A 49 -0.64 0.37 6.99
N ILE A 50 0.37 -0.17 7.68
CA ILE A 50 1.79 -0.05 7.29
C ILE A 50 2.00 -0.58 5.86
N LYS A 51 1.40 -1.72 5.51
CA LYS A 51 1.54 -2.29 4.15
C LYS A 51 1.02 -1.38 3.03
N THR A 52 0.06 -0.52 3.32
CA THR A 52 -0.41 0.50 2.36
C THR A 52 0.63 1.61 2.23
N ALA A 53 1.18 2.10 3.35
CA ALA A 53 2.27 3.07 3.33
C ALA A 53 3.48 2.54 2.55
N GLU A 54 3.87 1.28 2.79
CA GLU A 54 4.96 0.63 2.07
C GLU A 54 4.67 0.55 0.57
N ALA A 55 3.48 0.09 0.14
CA ALA A 55 3.13 0.04 -1.28
C ALA A 55 3.21 1.43 -1.94
N ILE A 56 2.73 2.47 -1.26
CA ILE A 56 2.81 3.86 -1.72
C ILE A 56 4.27 4.31 -1.81
N SER A 57 5.12 3.99 -0.81
CA SER A 57 6.54 4.36 -0.80
C SER A 57 7.34 3.75 -1.95
N TYR A 58 6.96 2.56 -2.40
CA TYR A 58 7.53 1.92 -3.59
C TYR A 58 6.85 2.35 -4.90
N GLY A 59 5.85 3.22 -4.84
CA GLY A 59 5.11 3.69 -6.02
C GLY A 59 4.34 2.59 -6.73
N LYS A 60 3.89 1.57 -6.00
CA LYS A 60 3.24 0.41 -6.59
C LYS A 60 1.77 0.65 -6.88
N MET A 61 1.31 0.08 -8.00
CA MET A 61 -0.13 -0.07 -8.21
C MET A 61 -0.72 -0.81 -7.02
N PHE A 62 -1.83 -0.30 -6.50
CA PHE A 62 -2.40 -0.81 -5.25
C PHE A 62 -3.90 -1.06 -5.37
N LEU A 63 -4.31 -2.28 -5.06
CA LEU A 63 -5.71 -2.67 -4.95
C LEU A 63 -6.00 -2.97 -3.48
N GLY A 64 -6.77 -2.13 -2.83
CA GLY A 64 -7.06 -2.28 -1.40
C GLY A 64 -8.51 -2.04 -1.06
N SER A 65 -8.96 -2.67 0.03
CA SER A 65 -10.26 -2.41 0.61
C SER A 65 -10.34 -1.00 1.22
N SER A 66 -11.52 -0.55 1.55
CA SER A 66 -11.73 0.68 2.33
C SER A 66 -10.94 0.66 3.64
N GLU A 67 -10.83 -0.51 4.29
CA GLU A 67 -10.03 -0.71 5.50
C GLU A 67 -8.52 -0.55 5.24
N SER A 68 -8.02 -1.10 4.13
CA SER A 68 -6.60 -0.95 3.74
C SER A 68 -6.24 0.49 3.43
N LEU A 69 -7.17 1.24 2.85
CA LEU A 69 -6.98 2.61 2.40
C LEU A 69 -7.40 3.65 3.44
N TYR A 70 -7.81 3.22 4.64
CA TYR A 70 -8.17 4.14 5.71
C TYR A 70 -7.02 5.09 6.07
N GLY A 71 -7.26 6.41 5.99
CA GLY A 71 -6.28 7.47 6.23
C GLY A 71 -5.30 7.73 5.07
N TYR A 72 -5.47 7.04 3.93
CA TYR A 72 -4.68 7.26 2.71
C TYR A 72 -5.53 7.76 1.55
N TRP A 73 -6.76 7.24 1.42
CA TRP A 73 -7.60 7.46 0.24
C TRP A 73 -7.86 8.93 -0.08
N GLU A 74 -8.07 9.73 0.94
CA GLU A 74 -8.35 11.16 0.81
C GLU A 74 -7.16 11.94 0.27
N GLU A 75 -5.94 11.48 0.56
CA GLU A 75 -4.68 12.11 0.17
C GLU A 75 -4.19 11.67 -1.22
N ILE A 76 -4.72 10.55 -1.75
CA ILE A 76 -4.35 10.08 -3.09
C ILE A 76 -4.93 11.04 -4.12
N PRO A 77 -4.10 11.53 -5.07
CA PRO A 77 -4.55 12.37 -6.18
C PRO A 77 -5.70 11.73 -6.97
N ASP A 78 -6.70 12.52 -7.34
CA ASP A 78 -7.91 12.00 -8.01
C ASP A 78 -7.61 11.37 -9.38
N ASP A 79 -6.58 11.82 -10.07
CA ASP A 79 -6.15 11.26 -11.34
C ASP A 79 -5.45 9.91 -11.21
N LEU A 80 -4.99 9.53 -10.02
CA LEU A 80 -4.47 8.20 -9.71
C LEU A 80 -5.56 7.21 -9.23
N LYS A 81 -6.68 7.73 -8.69
CA LYS A 81 -7.80 6.91 -8.25
C LYS A 81 -8.45 6.17 -9.43
N GLY A 82 -8.58 4.85 -9.31
CA GLY A 82 -9.11 3.98 -10.37
C GLY A 82 -8.20 3.80 -11.58
N LYS A 83 -6.91 4.21 -11.47
CA LYS A 83 -5.87 3.98 -12.48
C LYS A 83 -4.61 3.33 -11.91
N VAL A 84 -4.18 3.80 -10.73
CA VAL A 84 -3.00 3.30 -10.02
C VAL A 84 -3.41 2.77 -8.65
N VAL A 85 -4.34 3.44 -7.96
CA VAL A 85 -4.89 3.01 -6.70
C VAL A 85 -6.38 2.74 -6.86
N PHE A 86 -6.77 1.51 -6.55
CA PHE A 86 -8.15 1.03 -6.64
C PHE A 86 -8.69 0.72 -5.25
N LYS A 87 -9.88 1.22 -4.96
CA LYS A 87 -10.62 0.85 -3.75
C LYS A 87 -11.63 -0.22 -4.12
N CYS A 88 -11.49 -1.41 -3.52
CA CYS A 88 -12.23 -2.62 -3.81
C CYS A 88 -12.64 -3.29 -2.50
N ASP A 89 -13.93 -3.33 -2.20
CA ASP A 89 -14.47 -3.94 -0.97
C ASP A 89 -15.10 -5.32 -1.24
N THR A 90 -15.31 -5.67 -2.51
CA THR A 90 -15.89 -6.94 -2.92
C THR A 90 -15.01 -7.63 -3.97
N ALA A 91 -15.13 -8.96 -4.07
CA ALA A 91 -14.43 -9.74 -5.09
C ALA A 91 -14.75 -9.25 -6.53
N GLU A 92 -15.99 -8.83 -6.77
CA GLU A 92 -16.40 -8.29 -8.07
C GLU A 92 -15.66 -6.98 -8.40
N GLU A 93 -15.46 -6.09 -7.41
CA GLU A 93 -14.70 -4.86 -7.60
C GLU A 93 -13.24 -5.12 -7.90
N TYR A 94 -12.61 -6.12 -7.24
CA TYR A 94 -11.26 -6.57 -7.59
C TYR A 94 -11.19 -7.09 -9.02
N LEU A 95 -12.11 -7.96 -9.44
CA LEU A 95 -12.16 -8.46 -10.81
C LEU A 95 -12.35 -7.33 -11.84
N ASN A 96 -13.21 -6.37 -11.55
CA ASN A 96 -13.40 -5.19 -12.39
C ASN A 96 -12.16 -4.31 -12.47
N ALA A 97 -11.40 -4.19 -11.37
CA ALA A 97 -10.13 -3.49 -11.36
C ALA A 97 -9.08 -4.20 -12.21
N PHE A 98 -8.94 -5.53 -12.09
CA PHE A 98 -8.05 -6.32 -12.94
C PHE A 98 -8.37 -6.17 -14.43
N ASN A 99 -9.63 -6.27 -14.83
CA ASN A 99 -10.03 -6.09 -16.23
C ASN A 99 -9.64 -4.70 -16.78
N LYS A 100 -9.70 -3.65 -15.95
CA LYS A 100 -9.27 -2.30 -16.34
C LYS A 100 -7.74 -2.17 -16.46
N ILE A 101 -7.01 -2.95 -15.68
CA ILE A 101 -5.53 -2.96 -15.68
C ILE A 101 -5.02 -3.69 -16.92
N ASP A 102 -5.60 -4.83 -17.29
CA ASP A 102 -5.18 -5.64 -18.46
C ASP A 102 -5.22 -4.87 -19.79
N GLU A 103 -6.02 -3.81 -19.86
CA GLU A 103 -6.10 -2.95 -21.04
C GLU A 103 -4.91 -1.97 -21.17
N LYS A 104 -4.02 -1.86 -20.17
CA LYS A 104 -2.96 -0.84 -20.11
C LYS A 104 -1.64 -1.41 -19.60
N PRO A 105 -0.49 -0.87 -20.06
CA PRO A 105 0.79 -1.24 -19.46
C PRO A 105 0.81 -0.90 -17.97
N ILE A 106 1.19 -1.87 -17.15
CA ILE A 106 1.37 -1.66 -15.71
C ILE A 106 2.56 -0.73 -15.49
N CYS A 107 2.32 0.39 -14.81
CA CYS A 107 3.39 1.28 -14.37
C CYS A 107 4.11 0.64 -13.17
N LYS A 108 5.35 0.16 -13.40
CA LYS A 108 6.13 -0.52 -12.35
C LYS A 108 6.46 0.37 -11.15
N LYS A 109 6.49 1.69 -11.36
CA LYS A 109 6.82 2.67 -10.32
C LYS A 109 6.14 4.00 -10.64
N ASN A 110 5.27 4.46 -9.74
CA ASN A 110 4.61 5.74 -9.86
C ASN A 110 5.28 6.77 -8.93
N GLU A 111 5.95 7.75 -9.53
CA GLU A 111 6.72 8.77 -8.79
C GLU A 111 5.82 9.74 -8.00
N GLU A 112 4.58 9.92 -8.40
CA GLU A 112 3.63 10.77 -7.69
C GLU A 112 3.19 10.15 -6.36
N LEU A 113 3.00 8.81 -6.32
CA LEU A 113 2.76 8.09 -5.07
C LEU A 113 3.96 8.17 -4.12
N ILE A 114 5.19 8.06 -4.66
CA ILE A 114 6.40 8.19 -3.85
C ILE A 114 6.50 9.59 -3.26
N THR A 115 6.26 10.61 -4.07
CA THR A 115 6.25 12.00 -3.60
C THR A 115 5.18 12.23 -2.53
N LEU A 116 4.01 11.63 -2.68
CA LEU A 116 2.96 11.66 -1.66
C LEU A 116 3.43 11.04 -0.34
N TYR A 117 4.07 9.86 -0.41
CA TYR A 117 4.63 9.20 0.77
C TYR A 117 5.68 10.08 1.46
N ASP A 118 6.65 10.60 0.71
CA ASP A 118 7.72 11.43 1.26
C ASP A 118 7.19 12.67 1.95
N ARG A 119 6.13 13.25 1.41
CA ARG A 119 5.51 14.46 1.97
C ARG A 119 4.69 14.21 3.23
N LEU A 120 3.99 13.09 3.33
CA LEU A 120 2.97 12.88 4.37
C LEU A 120 3.28 11.76 5.36
N TYR A 121 4.01 10.73 4.95
CA TYR A 121 4.13 9.48 5.70
C TYR A 121 5.56 9.06 6.02
N SER A 122 6.57 9.74 5.45
CA SER A 122 7.98 9.44 5.72
C SER A 122 8.39 9.88 7.13
N GLU A 123 9.50 9.32 7.61
CA GLU A 123 10.12 9.76 8.88
C GLU A 123 10.45 11.26 8.87
N ASN A 124 10.93 11.78 7.72
CA ASN A 124 11.19 13.20 7.55
C ASN A 124 9.93 14.06 7.67
N ALA A 125 8.81 13.61 7.09
CA ALA A 125 7.53 14.29 7.24
C ALA A 125 7.10 14.32 8.71
N ALA A 126 7.17 13.19 9.40
CA ALA A 126 6.86 13.10 10.83
C ALA A 126 7.77 14.01 11.68
N TYR A 127 9.08 13.99 11.40
CA TYR A 127 10.03 14.87 12.07
C TYR A 127 9.69 16.36 11.88
N ASN A 128 9.41 16.79 10.66
CA ASN A 128 9.09 18.19 10.36
C ASN A 128 7.80 18.63 11.06
N ILE A 129 6.77 17.79 11.08
CA ILE A 129 5.52 18.07 11.81
C ILE A 129 5.78 18.20 13.30
N MET A 130 6.52 17.26 13.89
CA MET A 130 6.88 17.30 15.31
C MET A 130 7.71 18.54 15.67
N LYS A 131 8.71 18.85 14.87
CA LYS A 131 9.54 20.06 15.02
C LYS A 131 8.68 21.32 15.02
N ASP A 132 7.82 21.48 14.03
CA ASP A 132 6.91 22.63 13.91
C ASP A 132 6.00 22.78 15.15
N ILE A 133 5.46 21.66 15.66
CA ILE A 133 4.63 21.66 16.87
C ILE A 133 5.44 22.13 18.08
N VAL A 134 6.65 21.58 18.27
CA VAL A 134 7.51 21.94 19.40
C VAL A 134 7.91 23.42 19.32
N GLU A 135 8.37 23.89 18.17
CA GLU A 135 8.78 25.29 17.99
C GLU A 135 7.61 26.27 18.26
N LYS A 136 6.41 25.97 17.75
CA LYS A 136 5.21 26.78 17.99
C LYS A 136 4.75 26.77 19.44
N THR A 137 4.93 25.65 20.13
CA THR A 137 4.44 25.49 21.51
C THR A 137 5.43 26.03 22.55
N THR A 138 6.73 25.86 22.30
CA THR A 138 7.77 26.18 23.28
C THR A 138 8.54 27.48 22.98
N GLY A 139 8.48 27.96 21.74
CA GLY A 139 9.31 29.06 21.23
C GLY A 139 10.78 28.69 21.03
N VAL A 140 11.17 27.44 21.27
CA VAL A 140 12.54 26.94 21.08
C VAL A 140 12.69 26.47 19.63
N LYS A 141 13.70 26.97 18.91
CA LYS A 141 14.06 26.48 17.57
C LYS A 141 14.92 25.23 17.70
N LEU A 142 14.52 24.17 16.96
CA LEU A 142 15.21 22.88 16.85
C LEU A 142 16.06 22.81 15.58
#